data_a26113636a7c2a5ba90d6711d0e7caf0
#
_entry.id   a26113636a7c2a5ba90d6711d0e7caf0
#
_cell.length_a   1.000
_cell.length_b   1.000
_cell.length_c   1.000
_cell.angle_alpha   90.00
_cell.angle_beta   90.00
_cell.angle_gamma   90.00
#
_symmetry.space_group_name_H-M   'P 1'
#
loop_
_entity.id
_entity.type
_entity.pdbx_description
1 polymer ?
#
loop_
_entity_poly.entity_id
_entity_poly.type
_entity_poly.pdbx_seq_one_letter_code
_entity_poly.pdbx_strand_id
1 'polypeptide(L)'
;MDKMNNHSSRRDFIKKSALLAAASVAAPALMYNSRALATPRMTYDDISLAQWALVEEIRAGKWNNLDFPRIAREDFGINGIEFVNTLFEVPTVEYLNQLKKNADDNGVTMVLIMCDAEGDGCEPTKELRKQFVINHKKWIDIAHYLGCCAIRTNCRGPKDVDKKEALNWAAESYHKLLEYAIPAKISVCIENHGGVSNDADWMVALMKEVNNLYFGTYPDWRRPSDDFDNYSYLEKMLPWAVGMSYRNQPTEELSARMINLCRNSGYKGWYGIESSGRDAINEGKRILQKYLLNK
;
A
#
# COMPACT_ATOMS: atom_id res chain seq x y z
N MET A 1 -2.02 -31.90 50.99
CA MET A 1 -1.69 -30.54 50.50
C MET A 1 -0.46 -30.63 49.61
N ASP A 2 -0.66 -30.99 48.37
CA ASP A 2 0.44 -31.08 47.38
C ASP A 2 0.38 -29.90 46.44
N LYS A 3 1.46 -29.12 46.43
CA LYS A 3 1.67 -28.04 45.48
C LYS A 3 2.21 -28.63 44.18
N MET A 4 1.40 -28.67 43.13
CA MET A 4 1.86 -28.97 41.79
C MET A 4 2.65 -27.77 41.23
N ASN A 5 3.97 -27.92 41.16
CA ASN A 5 4.88 -27.03 40.45
C ASN A 5 4.82 -27.35 38.95
N ASN A 6 4.18 -26.47 38.15
CA ASN A 6 4.13 -26.58 36.70
C ASN A 6 5.28 -25.75 36.12
N HIS A 7 6.49 -26.31 36.05
CA HIS A 7 7.61 -25.75 35.31
C HIS A 7 7.59 -26.28 33.88
N SER A 8 7.00 -25.52 32.96
CA SER A 8 7.18 -25.76 31.54
C SER A 8 8.66 -25.56 31.21
N SER A 9 9.32 -26.63 30.74
CA SER A 9 10.76 -26.64 30.45
C SER A 9 11.05 -25.80 29.18
N ARG A 10 12.18 -25.05 29.18
CA ARG A 10 12.73 -24.37 28.00
C ARG A 10 12.80 -25.29 26.77
N ARG A 11 12.90 -26.56 26.95
CA ARG A 11 12.92 -27.59 25.91
C ARG A 11 11.56 -27.77 25.21
N ASP A 12 10.46 -27.60 25.93
CA ASP A 12 9.10 -27.73 25.40
C ASP A 12 8.69 -26.46 24.62
N PHE A 13 9.21 -25.30 25.03
CA PHE A 13 9.06 -24.04 24.27
C PHE A 13 9.80 -24.10 22.94
N ILE A 14 11.05 -24.60 22.92
CA ILE A 14 11.86 -24.74 21.70
C ILE A 14 11.23 -25.77 20.74
N LYS A 15 10.68 -26.89 21.23
CA LYS A 15 10.00 -27.89 20.40
C LYS A 15 8.70 -27.35 19.80
N LYS A 16 7.93 -26.57 20.52
CA LYS A 16 6.70 -25.91 20.00
C LYS A 16 7.03 -24.82 18.99
N SER A 17 8.11 -24.07 19.17
CA SER A 17 8.60 -23.07 18.20
C SER A 17 9.13 -23.69 16.92
N ALA A 18 9.79 -24.87 17.01
CA ALA A 18 10.29 -25.60 15.84
C ALA A 18 9.17 -26.23 14.99
N LEU A 19 8.04 -26.64 15.61
CA LEU A 19 6.88 -27.15 14.88
C LEU A 19 6.12 -26.03 14.11
N LEU A 20 6.15 -24.80 14.63
CA LEU A 20 5.58 -23.62 13.95
C LEU A 20 6.45 -23.16 12.76
N ALA A 21 7.77 -23.39 12.83
CA ALA A 21 8.69 -23.04 11.74
C ALA A 21 8.66 -24.03 10.56
N ALA A 22 8.29 -25.29 10.81
CA ALA A 22 8.24 -26.31 9.76
C ALA A 22 6.98 -26.26 8.87
N ALA A 23 5.94 -25.51 9.29
CA ALA A 23 4.70 -25.32 8.51
C ALA A 23 4.76 -24.13 7.53
N SER A 24 5.87 -23.38 7.48
CA SER A 24 5.98 -22.15 6.70
C SER A 24 6.62 -22.31 5.30
N VAL A 25 6.96 -23.53 4.86
CA VAL A 25 7.73 -23.74 3.61
C VAL A 25 6.87 -24.18 2.41
N ALA A 26 5.57 -24.40 2.57
CA ALA A 26 4.77 -24.95 1.48
C ALA A 26 3.44 -24.22 1.23
N ALA A 27 3.43 -22.93 0.92
CA ALA A 27 2.42 -22.27 0.07
C ALA A 27 2.52 -20.73 0.08
N PRO A 28 3.40 -20.09 -0.68
CA PRO A 28 3.36 -18.62 -0.83
C PRO A 28 2.11 -18.14 -1.57
N ALA A 29 1.55 -18.93 -2.48
CA ALA A 29 0.44 -18.52 -3.35
C ALA A 29 -0.95 -18.56 -2.69
N LEU A 30 -1.20 -19.41 -1.70
CA LEU A 30 -2.51 -19.54 -1.05
C LEU A 30 -2.70 -18.59 0.14
N MET A 31 -1.63 -18.09 0.78
CA MET A 31 -1.72 -17.16 1.90
C MET A 31 -1.85 -15.70 1.47
N TYR A 32 -1.51 -15.36 0.23
CA TYR A 32 -1.63 -14.00 -0.29
C TYR A 32 -3.08 -13.52 -0.39
N ASN A 33 -4.00 -14.45 -0.65
CA ASN A 33 -5.45 -14.15 -0.68
C ASN A 33 -6.08 -13.92 0.70
N SER A 34 -5.44 -14.29 1.80
CA SER A 34 -6.00 -14.13 3.14
C SER A 34 -5.79 -12.72 3.73
N ARG A 35 -4.89 -11.89 3.17
CA ARG A 35 -4.70 -10.50 3.59
C ARG A 35 -5.91 -9.62 3.31
N ALA A 36 -6.59 -9.88 2.21
CA ALA A 36 -7.80 -9.17 1.84
C ALA A 36 -8.99 -9.48 2.76
N LEU A 37 -8.90 -10.49 3.63
CA LEU A 37 -9.97 -10.93 4.52
C LEU A 37 -9.97 -10.25 5.89
N ALA A 38 -8.96 -9.45 6.23
CA ALA A 38 -8.82 -8.83 7.54
C ALA A 38 -9.55 -7.49 7.70
N THR A 39 -10.02 -6.88 6.61
CA THR A 39 -10.90 -5.71 6.65
C THR A 39 -12.32 -6.11 6.28
N PRO A 40 -13.35 -5.69 7.06
CA PRO A 40 -14.74 -5.94 6.66
C PRO A 40 -14.98 -5.26 5.29
N ARG A 41 -15.11 -6.05 4.24
CA ARG A 41 -15.45 -5.53 2.92
C ARG A 41 -16.87 -5.03 2.94
N MET A 42 -17.05 -3.76 2.72
CA MET A 42 -18.33 -3.25 2.26
C MET A 42 -18.50 -3.67 0.79
N THR A 43 -19.60 -4.32 0.49
CA THR A 43 -19.90 -5.19 -0.66
C THR A 43 -19.97 -4.53 -2.03
N TYR A 44 -19.54 -3.26 -2.22
CA TYR A 44 -19.85 -2.57 -3.46
C TYR A 44 -18.69 -1.83 -4.14
N ASP A 45 -17.65 -1.35 -3.45
CA ASP A 45 -16.63 -0.58 -4.11
C ASP A 45 -15.24 -0.85 -3.52
N ASP A 46 -14.49 -1.70 -4.16
CA ASP A 46 -13.04 -1.79 -3.95
C ASP A 46 -12.35 -0.57 -4.64
N ILE A 47 -13.03 0.59 -4.71
CA ILE A 47 -12.56 1.82 -5.33
C ILE A 47 -12.25 2.84 -4.24
N SER A 48 -11.03 3.37 -4.25
CA SER A 48 -10.61 4.48 -3.42
C SER A 48 -10.24 5.71 -4.28
N LEU A 49 -10.25 6.87 -3.66
CA LEU A 49 -9.76 8.11 -4.25
C LEU A 49 -8.40 8.43 -3.64
N ALA A 50 -7.38 8.52 -4.48
CA ALA A 50 -6.06 8.97 -4.07
C ALA A 50 -6.03 10.50 -3.98
N GLN A 51 -5.50 11.03 -2.90
CA GLN A 51 -5.47 12.48 -2.65
C GLN A 51 -4.66 13.25 -3.71
N TRP A 52 -3.65 12.61 -4.33
CA TRP A 52 -2.91 13.17 -5.46
C TRP A 52 -3.79 13.53 -6.65
N ALA A 53 -4.92 12.86 -6.87
CA ALA A 53 -5.84 13.17 -7.96
C ALA A 53 -6.43 14.58 -7.88
N LEU A 54 -6.50 15.17 -6.68
CA LEU A 54 -7.05 16.50 -6.40
C LEU A 54 -6.03 17.46 -5.78
N VAL A 55 -4.74 17.16 -5.86
CA VAL A 55 -3.68 17.92 -5.20
C VAL A 55 -3.67 19.41 -5.59
N GLU A 56 -4.02 19.74 -6.82
CA GLU A 56 -4.06 21.15 -7.27
C GLU A 56 -5.17 21.95 -6.56
N GLU A 57 -6.27 21.30 -6.20
CA GLU A 57 -7.34 21.96 -5.44
C GLU A 57 -6.90 22.23 -3.98
N ILE A 58 -6.21 21.26 -3.37
CA ILE A 58 -5.66 21.44 -2.00
C ILE A 58 -4.62 22.55 -1.98
N ARG A 59 -3.68 22.53 -2.92
CA ARG A 59 -2.63 23.56 -3.04
C ARG A 59 -3.18 24.94 -3.33
N ALA A 60 -4.31 25.02 -4.03
CA ALA A 60 -5.03 26.26 -4.26
C ALA A 60 -5.88 26.70 -3.05
N GLY A 61 -5.87 25.96 -1.94
CA GLY A 61 -6.63 26.28 -0.73
C GLY A 61 -8.15 26.19 -0.88
N LYS A 62 -8.65 25.44 -1.87
CA LYS A 62 -10.10 25.27 -2.07
C LYS A 62 -10.73 24.45 -0.95
N TRP A 63 -9.99 23.54 -0.36
CA TRP A 63 -10.36 22.68 0.76
C TRP A 63 -9.10 22.14 1.43
N ASN A 64 -9.23 21.59 2.63
CA ASN A 64 -8.13 21.04 3.40
C ASN A 64 -8.29 19.52 3.61
N ASN A 65 -7.26 18.88 4.15
CA ASN A 65 -7.26 17.43 4.32
C ASN A 65 -8.43 16.88 5.15
N LEU A 66 -8.97 17.66 6.09
CA LEU A 66 -10.14 17.26 6.89
C LEU A 66 -11.44 17.20 6.07
N ASP A 67 -11.51 17.92 4.93
CA ASP A 67 -12.65 17.87 4.01
C ASP A 67 -12.63 16.66 3.08
N PHE A 68 -11.48 15.99 2.94
CA PHE A 68 -11.29 14.95 1.94
C PHE A 68 -12.29 13.78 2.04
N PRO A 69 -12.65 13.25 3.22
CA PRO A 69 -13.69 12.23 3.34
C PRO A 69 -15.04 12.68 2.75
N ARG A 70 -15.47 13.91 3.06
CA ARG A 70 -16.71 14.47 2.54
C ARG A 70 -16.67 14.63 1.01
N ILE A 71 -15.57 15.18 0.47
CA ILE A 71 -15.38 15.34 -0.97
C ILE A 71 -15.43 13.99 -1.70
N ALA A 72 -14.72 12.97 -1.20
CA ALA A 72 -14.76 11.64 -1.80
C ALA A 72 -16.18 11.09 -1.83
N ARG A 73 -16.94 11.28 -0.75
CA ARG A 73 -18.29 10.75 -0.64
C ARG A 73 -19.33 11.55 -1.42
N GLU A 74 -19.39 12.88 -1.20
CA GLU A 74 -20.44 13.72 -1.74
C GLU A 74 -20.23 14.04 -3.22
N ASP A 75 -18.97 14.39 -3.62
CA ASP A 75 -18.70 14.82 -4.98
C ASP A 75 -18.51 13.65 -5.95
N PHE A 76 -17.98 12.53 -5.45
CA PHE A 76 -17.64 11.38 -6.30
C PHE A 76 -18.41 10.09 -5.94
N GLY A 77 -19.06 10.00 -4.79
CA GLY A 77 -19.70 8.77 -4.31
C GLY A 77 -18.69 7.63 -4.16
N ILE A 78 -17.47 7.92 -3.73
CA ILE A 78 -16.39 6.95 -3.47
C ILE A 78 -16.30 6.72 -1.97
N ASN A 79 -16.13 5.45 -1.56
CA ASN A 79 -16.14 5.04 -0.16
C ASN A 79 -14.76 4.74 0.43
N GLY A 80 -13.70 4.75 -0.37
CA GLY A 80 -12.32 4.60 0.08
C GLY A 80 -11.51 5.86 -0.18
N ILE A 81 -10.57 6.18 0.69
CA ILE A 81 -9.63 7.30 0.47
C ILE A 81 -8.21 6.89 0.81
N GLU A 82 -7.28 7.46 0.07
CA GLU A 82 -5.85 7.24 0.23
C GLU A 82 -5.16 8.59 0.40
N PHE A 83 -4.53 8.75 1.55
CA PHE A 83 -3.90 10.00 1.94
C PHE A 83 -2.49 10.16 1.38
N VAL A 84 -2.03 11.41 1.33
CA VAL A 84 -0.62 11.76 1.12
C VAL A 84 -0.11 12.45 2.38
N ASN A 85 0.97 11.95 2.94
CA ASN A 85 1.53 12.42 4.20
C ASN A 85 1.86 13.92 4.19
N THR A 86 2.37 14.43 3.07
CA THR A 86 2.76 15.84 2.93
C THR A 86 1.58 16.81 2.85
N LEU A 87 0.34 16.29 2.79
CA LEU A 87 -0.89 17.09 2.78
C LEU A 87 -1.60 17.12 4.15
N PHE A 88 -1.02 16.49 5.17
CA PHE A 88 -1.47 16.66 6.56
C PHE A 88 -0.92 18.01 7.08
N GLU A 89 -1.78 18.87 7.58
CA GLU A 89 -1.38 20.18 8.13
C GLU A 89 -0.57 20.00 9.42
N VAL A 90 -1.22 19.51 10.46
CA VAL A 90 -0.58 19.24 11.76
C VAL A 90 -1.21 17.98 12.37
N PRO A 91 -0.60 16.79 12.25
CA PRO A 91 -1.20 15.53 12.69
C PRO A 91 -1.14 15.35 14.22
N THR A 92 -1.76 16.28 14.97
CA THR A 92 -2.00 16.12 16.41
C THR A 92 -3.09 15.09 16.66
N VAL A 93 -3.23 14.63 17.90
CA VAL A 93 -4.28 13.69 18.28
C VAL A 93 -5.67 14.27 18.00
N GLU A 94 -5.87 15.56 18.29
CA GLU A 94 -7.13 16.27 18.02
C GLU A 94 -7.45 16.32 16.53
N TYR A 95 -6.45 16.62 15.69
CA TYR A 95 -6.59 16.62 14.24
C TYR A 95 -6.94 15.24 13.70
N LEU A 96 -6.23 14.20 14.15
CA LEU A 96 -6.48 12.82 13.73
C LEU A 96 -7.85 12.33 14.20
N ASN A 97 -8.30 12.71 15.40
CA ASN A 97 -9.66 12.44 15.88
C ASN A 97 -10.72 13.10 14.99
N GLN A 98 -10.50 14.36 14.59
CA GLN A 98 -11.43 15.06 13.71
C GLN A 98 -11.48 14.41 12.33
N LEU A 99 -10.31 14.03 11.77
CA LEU A 99 -10.23 13.34 10.48
C LEU A 99 -10.99 12.01 10.52
N LYS A 100 -10.78 11.23 11.58
CA LYS A 100 -11.46 9.96 11.80
C LYS A 100 -12.97 10.15 11.91
N LYS A 101 -13.42 11.14 12.71
CA LYS A 101 -14.82 11.47 12.80
C LYS A 101 -15.42 11.86 11.44
N ASN A 102 -14.71 12.68 10.65
CA ASN A 102 -15.19 13.08 9.33
C ASN A 102 -15.31 11.89 8.37
N ALA A 103 -14.38 10.92 8.46
CA ALA A 103 -14.46 9.69 7.68
C ALA A 103 -15.65 8.82 8.10
N ASP A 104 -15.86 8.65 9.42
CA ASP A 104 -16.99 7.88 9.98
C ASP A 104 -18.34 8.54 9.62
N ASP A 105 -18.48 9.86 9.78
CA ASP A 105 -19.70 10.62 9.46
C ASP A 105 -20.10 10.51 7.97
N ASN A 106 -19.11 10.35 7.09
CA ASN A 106 -19.33 10.22 5.64
C ASN A 106 -19.35 8.76 5.16
N GLY A 107 -19.16 7.78 6.04
CA GLY A 107 -19.10 6.36 5.69
C GLY A 107 -17.94 6.04 4.75
N VAL A 108 -16.77 6.64 4.98
CA VAL A 108 -15.58 6.52 4.14
C VAL A 108 -14.49 5.73 4.87
N THR A 109 -13.93 4.73 4.19
CA THR A 109 -12.79 3.94 4.69
C THR A 109 -11.48 4.65 4.36
N MET A 110 -10.64 4.86 5.36
CA MET A 110 -9.27 5.34 5.19
C MET A 110 -8.38 4.13 4.86
N VAL A 111 -7.87 4.06 3.62
CA VAL A 111 -7.24 2.84 3.07
C VAL A 111 -5.75 2.80 3.38
N LEU A 112 -5.01 3.81 2.99
CA LEU A 112 -3.57 3.90 3.20
C LEU A 112 -3.07 5.34 3.25
N ILE A 113 -1.80 5.51 3.64
CA ILE A 113 -1.06 6.77 3.57
C ILE A 113 0.13 6.60 2.61
N MET A 114 0.18 7.40 1.56
CA MET A 114 1.34 7.54 0.68
C MET A 114 2.38 8.40 1.37
N CYS A 115 3.57 7.84 1.65
CA CYS A 115 4.65 8.56 2.34
C CYS A 115 5.65 9.08 1.32
N ASP A 116 5.59 10.40 1.06
CA ASP A 116 6.54 11.13 0.23
C ASP A 116 7.47 11.98 1.10
N ALA A 117 8.64 12.32 0.58
CA ALA A 117 9.66 13.13 1.25
C ALA A 117 10.21 12.56 2.59
N GLU A 118 10.02 11.28 2.86
CA GLU A 118 10.48 10.60 4.09
C GLU A 118 11.77 9.76 3.87
N GLY A 119 12.44 9.95 2.73
CA GLY A 119 13.59 9.16 2.30
C GLY A 119 13.21 8.01 1.37
N ASP A 120 14.22 7.26 0.96
CA ASP A 120 14.10 6.18 0.00
C ASP A 120 14.50 4.84 0.62
N GLY A 121 13.76 3.77 0.33
CA GLY A 121 14.07 2.44 0.86
C GLY A 121 15.40 1.88 0.37
N CYS A 122 15.90 2.39 -0.76
CA CYS A 122 17.14 1.96 -1.40
C CYS A 122 18.28 3.00 -1.26
N GLU A 123 18.46 3.52 -0.06
CA GLU A 123 19.54 4.51 0.22
C GLU A 123 20.92 3.84 0.29
N PRO A 124 21.97 4.47 -0.27
CA PRO A 124 23.31 3.86 -0.35
C PRO A 124 24.02 3.76 1.00
N THR A 125 23.77 4.67 1.94
CA THR A 125 24.45 4.67 3.24
C THR A 125 23.56 4.08 4.34
N LYS A 126 24.19 3.46 5.35
CA LYS A 126 23.47 2.90 6.51
C LYS A 126 22.73 3.98 7.30
N GLU A 127 23.30 5.17 7.38
CA GLU A 127 22.72 6.32 8.07
C GLU A 127 21.41 6.75 7.41
N LEU A 128 21.40 6.87 6.08
CA LEU A 128 20.19 7.23 5.33
C LEU A 128 19.13 6.12 5.39
N ARG A 129 19.52 4.85 5.30
CA ARG A 129 18.60 3.71 5.50
C ARG A 129 17.99 3.70 6.90
N LYS A 130 18.80 3.99 7.92
CA LYS A 130 18.29 4.15 9.29
C LYS A 130 17.32 5.33 9.39
N GLN A 131 17.64 6.46 8.74
CA GLN A 131 16.78 7.64 8.74
C GLN A 131 15.45 7.36 8.03
N PHE A 132 15.45 6.66 6.89
CA PHE A 132 14.25 6.17 6.22
C PHE A 132 13.35 5.40 7.19
N VAL A 133 13.88 4.43 7.92
CA VAL A 133 13.12 3.66 8.90
C VAL A 133 12.54 4.56 10.00
N ILE A 134 13.34 5.49 10.54
CA ILE A 134 12.90 6.42 11.61
C ILE A 134 11.75 7.28 11.11
N ASN A 135 11.88 7.84 9.92
CA ASN A 135 10.90 8.77 9.34
C ASN A 135 9.54 8.11 9.11
N HIS A 136 9.52 6.84 8.70
CA HIS A 136 8.28 6.12 8.40
C HIS A 136 7.53 5.62 9.64
N LYS A 137 8.18 5.51 10.81
CA LYS A 137 7.52 5.02 12.04
C LYS A 137 6.32 5.85 12.43
N LYS A 138 6.43 7.18 12.41
CA LYS A 138 5.31 8.09 12.72
C LYS A 138 4.11 7.85 11.79
N TRP A 139 4.35 7.54 10.51
CA TRP A 139 3.28 7.29 9.55
C TRP A 139 2.65 5.92 9.72
N ILE A 140 3.41 4.93 10.19
CA ILE A 140 2.86 3.64 10.63
C ILE A 140 1.92 3.85 11.82
N ASP A 141 2.33 4.65 12.83
CA ASP A 141 1.50 4.96 14.00
C ASP A 141 0.21 5.70 13.61
N ILE A 142 0.34 6.72 12.73
CA ILE A 142 -0.82 7.48 12.23
C ILE A 142 -1.74 6.57 11.41
N ALA A 143 -1.20 5.74 10.51
CA ALA A 143 -1.97 4.78 9.72
C ALA A 143 -2.73 3.80 10.62
N HIS A 144 -2.08 3.26 11.64
CA HIS A 144 -2.71 2.39 12.64
C HIS A 144 -3.84 3.12 13.38
N TYR A 145 -3.58 4.36 13.85
CA TYR A 145 -4.56 5.17 14.58
C TYR A 145 -5.80 5.48 13.74
N LEU A 146 -5.60 5.82 12.47
CA LEU A 146 -6.68 6.11 11.53
C LEU A 146 -7.43 4.86 11.04
N GLY A 147 -6.88 3.65 11.28
CA GLY A 147 -7.46 2.40 10.81
C GLY A 147 -7.10 2.06 9.36
N CYS A 148 -6.07 2.69 8.79
CA CYS A 148 -5.53 2.32 7.49
C CYS A 148 -4.91 0.91 7.54
N CYS A 149 -4.83 0.24 6.39
CA CYS A 149 -4.22 -1.09 6.30
C CYS A 149 -2.75 -1.06 5.88
N ALA A 150 -2.27 0.06 5.31
CA ALA A 150 -0.93 0.14 4.75
C ALA A 150 -0.35 1.56 4.77
N ILE A 151 0.96 1.64 4.60
CA ILE A 151 1.68 2.81 4.09
C ILE A 151 2.35 2.46 2.76
N ARG A 152 2.40 3.41 1.82
CA ARG A 152 3.18 3.31 0.59
C ARG A 152 4.47 4.09 0.75
N THR A 153 5.59 3.49 0.36
CA THR A 153 6.93 4.06 0.44
C THR A 153 7.58 4.14 -0.94
N ASN A 154 8.64 4.94 -1.08
CA ASN A 154 9.45 5.05 -2.29
C ASN A 154 10.70 4.18 -2.20
N CYS A 155 11.11 3.60 -3.35
CA CYS A 155 12.31 2.78 -3.48
C CYS A 155 12.94 2.98 -4.87
N ARG A 156 13.55 4.14 -5.10
CA ARG A 156 14.13 4.52 -6.39
C ARG A 156 15.61 4.14 -6.51
N GLY A 157 16.33 4.29 -5.41
CA GLY A 157 17.78 4.18 -5.36
C GLY A 157 18.50 5.30 -6.10
N PRO A 158 19.84 5.37 -5.98
CA PRO A 158 20.67 6.29 -6.75
C PRO A 158 20.61 6.02 -8.26
N LYS A 159 20.88 7.05 -9.05
CA LYS A 159 21.06 6.89 -10.51
C LYS A 159 22.23 5.94 -10.77
N ASP A 160 22.07 5.06 -11.73
CA ASP A 160 23.10 4.11 -12.18
C ASP A 160 23.64 3.16 -11.09
N VAL A 161 22.84 2.88 -10.07
CA VAL A 161 23.20 1.95 -8.99
C VAL A 161 23.34 0.52 -9.51
N ASP A 162 24.29 -0.24 -8.97
CA ASP A 162 24.32 -1.69 -9.16
C ASP A 162 23.05 -2.32 -8.57
N LYS A 163 22.31 -3.07 -9.40
CA LYS A 163 21.01 -3.63 -9.03
C LYS A 163 21.07 -4.61 -7.85
N LYS A 164 22.19 -5.31 -7.70
CA LYS A 164 22.37 -6.27 -6.60
C LYS A 164 22.66 -5.54 -5.28
N GLU A 165 23.49 -4.49 -5.34
CA GLU A 165 23.71 -3.64 -4.17
C GLU A 165 22.42 -2.95 -3.75
N ALA A 166 21.67 -2.39 -4.70
CA ALA A 166 20.38 -1.78 -4.47
C ALA A 166 19.39 -2.76 -3.79
N LEU A 167 19.37 -4.03 -4.23
CA LEU A 167 18.54 -5.06 -3.65
C LEU A 167 18.90 -5.31 -2.18
N ASN A 168 20.18 -5.41 -1.86
CA ASN A 168 20.66 -5.63 -0.49
C ASN A 168 20.29 -4.44 0.42
N TRP A 169 20.47 -3.20 -0.07
CA TRP A 169 20.13 -1.99 0.69
C TRP A 169 18.63 -1.90 0.95
N ALA A 170 17.82 -2.14 -0.07
CA ALA A 170 16.38 -2.13 0.08
C ALA A 170 15.90 -3.24 1.05
N ALA A 171 16.39 -4.47 0.89
CA ALA A 171 16.05 -5.57 1.79
C ALA A 171 16.38 -5.24 3.25
N GLU A 172 17.58 -4.67 3.53
CA GLU A 172 17.97 -4.23 4.88
C GLU A 172 16.98 -3.20 5.44
N SER A 173 16.64 -2.17 4.64
CA SER A 173 15.71 -1.11 5.03
C SER A 173 14.32 -1.66 5.36
N TYR A 174 13.78 -2.50 4.48
CA TYR A 174 12.42 -3.03 4.66
C TYR A 174 12.33 -4.07 5.76
N HIS A 175 13.33 -4.92 5.96
CA HIS A 175 13.37 -5.79 7.13
C HIS A 175 13.30 -4.99 8.43
N LYS A 176 14.08 -3.90 8.53
CA LYS A 176 14.06 -3.02 9.71
C LYS A 176 12.75 -2.26 9.89
N LEU A 177 12.13 -1.80 8.80
CA LEU A 177 10.84 -1.11 8.88
C LEU A 177 9.72 -2.08 9.30
N LEU A 178 9.77 -3.31 8.82
CA LEU A 178 8.80 -4.35 9.14
C LEU A 178 8.86 -4.80 10.61
N GLU A 179 10.02 -4.74 11.28
CA GLU A 179 10.10 -4.97 12.72
C GLU A 179 9.14 -4.05 13.51
N TYR A 180 8.89 -2.85 12.99
CA TYR A 180 7.96 -1.88 13.57
C TYR A 180 6.54 -2.00 13.02
N ALA A 181 6.38 -2.22 11.71
CA ALA A 181 5.08 -2.24 11.05
C ALA A 181 4.23 -3.48 11.39
N ILE A 182 4.85 -4.64 11.59
CA ILE A 182 4.15 -5.90 11.89
C ILE A 182 3.36 -5.83 13.22
N PRO A 183 3.93 -5.39 14.35
CA PRO A 183 3.16 -5.23 15.60
C PRO A 183 2.01 -4.25 15.47
N ALA A 184 2.17 -3.19 14.65
CA ALA A 184 1.11 -2.23 14.33
C ALA A 184 0.06 -2.77 13.34
N LYS A 185 0.26 -3.97 12.76
CA LYS A 185 -0.60 -4.56 11.73
C LYS A 185 -0.75 -3.69 10.47
N ILE A 186 0.28 -2.92 10.14
CA ILE A 186 0.34 -2.08 8.95
C ILE A 186 1.22 -2.75 7.90
N SER A 187 0.69 -2.88 6.70
CA SER A 187 1.48 -3.32 5.55
C SER A 187 2.35 -2.18 5.02
N VAL A 188 3.55 -2.52 4.54
CA VAL A 188 4.45 -1.60 3.85
C VAL A 188 4.49 -2.01 2.39
N CYS A 189 4.17 -1.11 1.48
CA CYS A 189 4.21 -1.40 0.05
C CYS A 189 5.06 -0.39 -0.73
N ILE A 190 5.54 -0.83 -1.89
CA ILE A 190 6.37 -0.03 -2.80
C ILE A 190 5.60 0.24 -4.08
N GLU A 191 5.65 1.50 -4.53
CA GLU A 191 5.17 1.95 -5.83
C GLU A 191 6.30 1.97 -6.86
N ASN A 192 5.99 1.71 -8.13
CA ASN A 192 6.89 1.95 -9.26
C ASN A 192 6.99 3.45 -9.58
N HIS A 193 7.76 4.14 -8.76
CA HIS A 193 7.86 5.61 -8.76
C HIS A 193 9.24 6.10 -9.25
N GLY A 194 9.91 5.34 -10.11
CA GLY A 194 11.22 5.66 -10.69
C GLY A 194 12.36 4.77 -10.20
N GLY A 195 13.52 4.88 -10.84
CA GLY A 195 14.72 4.11 -10.50
C GLY A 195 14.49 2.60 -10.55
N VAL A 196 15.06 1.89 -9.58
CA VAL A 196 14.97 0.41 -9.53
C VAL A 196 13.55 -0.11 -9.32
N SER A 197 12.64 0.69 -8.74
CA SER A 197 11.24 0.28 -8.56
C SER A 197 10.46 0.17 -9.88
N ASN A 198 10.97 0.76 -10.97
CA ASN A 198 10.40 0.59 -12.31
C ASN A 198 10.83 -0.72 -12.99
N ASP A 199 11.81 -1.43 -12.46
CA ASP A 199 12.24 -2.74 -12.95
C ASP A 199 11.41 -3.84 -12.27
N ALA A 200 10.51 -4.45 -13.04
CA ALA A 200 9.62 -5.48 -12.53
C ALA A 200 10.37 -6.73 -12.03
N ASP A 201 11.48 -7.11 -12.66
CA ASP A 201 12.25 -8.31 -12.24
C ASP A 201 13.02 -8.00 -10.95
N TRP A 202 13.55 -6.80 -10.82
CA TRP A 202 14.16 -6.34 -9.58
C TRP A 202 13.14 -6.30 -8.43
N MET A 203 11.93 -5.78 -8.67
CA MET A 203 10.87 -5.76 -7.68
C MET A 203 10.46 -7.16 -7.26
N VAL A 204 10.32 -8.11 -8.20
CA VAL A 204 10.06 -9.52 -7.89
C VAL A 204 11.18 -10.11 -7.02
N ALA A 205 12.44 -9.79 -7.32
CA ALA A 205 13.57 -10.24 -6.51
C ALA A 205 13.50 -9.68 -5.09
N LEU A 206 13.17 -8.39 -4.94
CA LEU A 206 13.02 -7.77 -3.62
C LEU A 206 11.85 -8.37 -2.82
N MET A 207 10.71 -8.62 -3.47
CA MET A 207 9.57 -9.26 -2.81
C MET A 207 9.92 -10.66 -2.28
N LYS A 208 10.70 -11.42 -3.05
CA LYS A 208 11.18 -12.76 -2.66
C LYS A 208 12.24 -12.71 -1.56
N GLU A 209 13.14 -11.74 -1.61
CA GLU A 209 14.20 -11.56 -0.61
C GLU A 209 13.62 -11.18 0.76
N VAL A 210 12.74 -10.17 0.79
CA VAL A 210 12.10 -9.74 2.05
C VAL A 210 11.11 -10.79 2.56
N ASN A 211 10.40 -11.47 1.67
CA ASN A 211 9.51 -12.61 1.92
C ASN A 211 8.64 -12.46 3.19
N ASN A 212 7.88 -11.38 3.28
CA ASN A 212 7.06 -11.08 4.46
C ASN A 212 5.61 -10.75 4.06
N LEU A 213 4.65 -11.25 4.84
CA LEU A 213 3.23 -11.02 4.59
C LEU A 213 2.79 -9.55 4.74
N TYR A 214 3.50 -8.73 5.47
CA TYR A 214 3.27 -7.30 5.63
C TYR A 214 4.07 -6.44 4.65
N PHE A 215 4.73 -7.07 3.67
CA PHE A 215 5.47 -6.38 2.63
C PHE A 215 4.88 -6.69 1.25
N GLY A 216 4.72 -5.66 0.41
CA GLY A 216 4.11 -5.85 -0.89
C GLY A 216 4.34 -4.72 -1.86
N THR A 217 3.57 -4.74 -2.94
CA THR A 217 3.64 -3.76 -4.03
C THR A 217 2.38 -2.90 -4.06
N TYR A 218 2.53 -1.71 -4.63
CA TYR A 218 1.45 -0.77 -4.92
C TYR A 218 1.65 -0.31 -6.38
N PRO A 219 1.29 -1.14 -7.39
CA PRO A 219 1.54 -0.81 -8.79
C PRO A 219 0.79 0.43 -9.24
N ASP A 220 1.52 1.43 -9.75
CA ASP A 220 0.97 2.60 -10.44
C ASP A 220 0.80 2.27 -11.93
N TRP A 221 -0.41 2.45 -12.44
CA TRP A 221 -0.78 2.25 -13.84
C TRP A 221 -0.37 3.42 -14.72
N ARG A 222 0.72 3.99 -14.48
CA ARG A 222 1.40 5.11 -15.13
C ARG A 222 0.71 5.73 -16.36
N ARG A 223 1.06 6.97 -16.65
CA ARG A 223 0.51 7.67 -17.82
C ARG A 223 1.00 7.04 -19.14
N PRO A 224 0.17 7.06 -20.19
CA PRO A 224 0.46 6.40 -21.45
C PRO A 224 1.68 6.91 -22.22
N SER A 225 2.19 8.10 -21.89
CA SER A 225 3.35 8.72 -22.54
C SER A 225 4.70 8.16 -22.09
N ASP A 226 4.67 7.25 -21.12
CA ASP A 226 5.88 6.63 -20.60
C ASP A 226 6.20 5.36 -21.41
N ASP A 227 7.46 5.19 -21.81
CA ASP A 227 7.99 3.94 -22.41
C ASP A 227 8.03 2.82 -21.37
N PHE A 228 6.87 2.53 -20.80
CA PHE A 228 6.73 1.59 -19.71
C PHE A 228 5.59 0.61 -20.00
N ASP A 229 5.90 -0.69 -20.02
CA ASP A 229 4.89 -1.72 -20.21
C ASP A 229 4.11 -1.97 -18.91
N ASN A 230 3.06 -1.15 -18.71
CA ASN A 230 2.17 -1.22 -17.57
C ASN A 230 1.56 -2.61 -17.39
N TYR A 231 1.22 -3.29 -18.48
CA TYR A 231 0.54 -4.58 -18.41
C TYR A 231 1.48 -5.67 -17.86
N SER A 232 2.67 -5.80 -18.43
CA SER A 232 3.67 -6.77 -17.98
C SER A 232 4.17 -6.46 -16.56
N TYR A 233 4.32 -5.17 -16.23
CA TYR A 233 4.68 -4.77 -14.88
C TYR A 233 3.59 -5.18 -13.88
N LEU A 234 2.35 -4.81 -14.15
CA LEU A 234 1.21 -5.15 -13.29
C LEU A 234 1.09 -6.65 -13.09
N GLU A 235 1.20 -7.45 -14.15
CA GLU A 235 1.14 -8.92 -14.09
C GLU A 235 2.16 -9.48 -13.08
N LYS A 236 3.40 -8.99 -13.14
CA LYS A 236 4.47 -9.42 -12.22
C LYS A 236 4.25 -8.97 -10.78
N MET A 237 3.60 -7.81 -10.56
CA MET A 237 3.40 -7.24 -9.22
C MET A 237 2.18 -7.78 -8.48
N LEU A 238 1.16 -8.24 -9.21
CA LEU A 238 -0.12 -8.69 -8.65
C LEU A 238 -0.01 -9.74 -7.53
N PRO A 239 0.94 -10.70 -7.55
CA PRO A 239 1.10 -11.65 -6.44
C PRO A 239 1.37 -11.01 -5.08
N TRP A 240 1.91 -9.80 -5.06
CA TRP A 240 2.26 -9.05 -3.84
C TRP A 240 1.47 -7.75 -3.67
N ALA A 241 0.50 -7.45 -4.55
CA ALA A 241 -0.20 -6.18 -4.53
C ALA A 241 -1.06 -6.00 -3.27
N VAL A 242 -0.77 -4.96 -2.49
CA VAL A 242 -1.53 -4.54 -1.30
C VAL A 242 -2.66 -3.59 -1.69
N GLY A 243 -2.41 -2.72 -2.65
CA GLY A 243 -3.30 -1.79 -3.29
C GLY A 243 -2.74 -1.47 -4.67
N MET A 244 -3.33 -0.52 -5.38
CA MET A 244 -2.79 -0.01 -6.64
C MET A 244 -3.24 1.41 -6.93
N SER A 245 -2.39 2.16 -7.63
CA SER A 245 -2.73 3.46 -8.19
C SER A 245 -3.33 3.26 -9.58
N TYR A 246 -4.65 3.35 -9.66
CA TYR A 246 -5.35 3.29 -10.94
C TYR A 246 -5.26 4.63 -11.67
N ARG A 247 -4.81 4.60 -12.92
CA ARG A 247 -4.87 5.74 -13.83
C ARG A 247 -5.62 5.37 -15.10
N ASN A 248 -6.44 6.29 -15.59
CA ASN A 248 -7.12 6.11 -16.89
C ASN A 248 -6.11 5.83 -17.98
N GLN A 249 -6.30 4.74 -18.70
CA GLN A 249 -5.46 4.38 -19.83
C GLN A 249 -5.94 5.11 -21.12
N PRO A 250 -5.15 5.14 -22.19
CA PRO A 250 -5.52 5.84 -23.45
C PRO A 250 -6.84 5.39 -24.01
N THR A 251 -7.19 4.13 -23.83
CA THR A 251 -8.45 3.58 -24.28
C THR A 251 -9.13 2.79 -23.15
N GLU A 252 -10.45 2.75 -23.20
CA GLU A 252 -11.24 1.97 -22.25
C GLU A 252 -10.93 0.47 -22.36
N GLU A 253 -10.62 -0.04 -23.55
CA GLU A 253 -10.26 -1.44 -23.80
C GLU A 253 -8.97 -1.82 -23.05
N LEU A 254 -7.97 -0.93 -23.03
CA LEU A 254 -6.73 -1.17 -22.30
C LEU A 254 -7.00 -1.20 -20.79
N SER A 255 -7.78 -0.23 -20.29
CA SER A 255 -8.22 -0.24 -18.89
C SER A 255 -8.95 -1.55 -18.54
N ALA A 256 -9.89 -1.97 -19.38
CA ALA A 256 -10.64 -3.21 -19.20
C ALA A 256 -9.73 -4.45 -19.19
N ARG A 257 -8.75 -4.49 -20.08
CA ARG A 257 -7.76 -5.59 -20.14
C ARG A 257 -6.95 -5.67 -18.85
N MET A 258 -6.50 -4.54 -18.32
CA MET A 258 -5.73 -4.49 -17.06
C MET A 258 -6.61 -4.85 -15.84
N ILE A 259 -7.86 -4.37 -15.78
CA ILE A 259 -8.81 -4.75 -14.74
C ILE A 259 -9.09 -6.26 -14.78
N ASN A 260 -9.27 -6.84 -15.97
CA ASN A 260 -9.48 -8.28 -16.12
C ASN A 260 -8.24 -9.09 -15.68
N LEU A 261 -7.03 -8.60 -15.92
CA LEU A 261 -5.80 -9.21 -15.40
C LEU A 261 -5.82 -9.25 -13.87
N CYS A 262 -6.16 -8.15 -13.21
CA CYS A 262 -6.30 -8.10 -11.75
C CYS A 262 -7.35 -9.09 -11.23
N ARG A 263 -8.53 -9.13 -11.87
CA ARG A 263 -9.60 -10.07 -11.50
C ARG A 263 -9.17 -11.53 -11.64
N ASN A 264 -8.54 -11.86 -12.77
CA ASN A 264 -8.10 -13.23 -13.07
C ASN A 264 -6.96 -13.68 -12.15
N SER A 265 -6.12 -12.77 -11.67
CA SER A 265 -5.10 -13.07 -10.66
C SER A 265 -5.68 -13.31 -9.25
N GLY A 266 -6.96 -13.05 -9.05
CA GLY A 266 -7.60 -13.13 -7.75
C GLY A 266 -7.35 -11.92 -6.85
N TYR A 267 -6.85 -10.80 -7.40
CA TYR A 267 -6.66 -9.56 -6.64
C TYR A 267 -7.97 -9.10 -5.99
N LYS A 268 -7.88 -8.70 -4.73
CA LYS A 268 -9.01 -8.34 -3.89
C LYS A 268 -8.81 -7.01 -3.15
N GLY A 269 -7.80 -6.25 -3.50
CA GLY A 269 -7.50 -4.96 -2.87
C GLY A 269 -8.25 -3.79 -3.50
N TRP A 270 -7.91 -2.59 -3.02
CA TRP A 270 -8.47 -1.34 -3.50
C TRP A 270 -7.82 -0.87 -4.81
N TYR A 271 -8.64 -0.22 -5.64
CA TYR A 271 -8.19 0.51 -6.83
C TYR A 271 -8.23 2.00 -6.51
N GLY A 272 -7.09 2.58 -6.16
CA GLY A 272 -6.95 3.99 -5.84
C GLY A 272 -6.94 4.83 -7.11
N ILE A 273 -8.00 5.60 -7.37
CA ILE A 273 -8.05 6.48 -8.54
C ILE A 273 -7.09 7.65 -8.31
N GLU A 274 -6.04 7.71 -9.14
CA GLU A 274 -5.04 8.76 -9.13
C GLU A 274 -4.97 9.54 -10.46
N SER A 275 -5.98 9.38 -11.31
CA SER A 275 -6.18 10.22 -12.50
C SER A 275 -6.51 11.65 -12.09
N SER A 276 -5.73 12.63 -12.55
CA SER A 276 -5.78 14.01 -12.09
C SER A 276 -7.02 14.76 -12.58
N GLY A 277 -7.73 15.39 -11.65
CA GLY A 277 -8.89 16.26 -11.93
C GLY A 277 -10.23 15.53 -11.89
N ARG A 278 -11.28 16.30 -11.63
CA ARG A 278 -12.62 15.78 -11.35
C ARG A 278 -13.22 14.92 -12.45
N ASP A 279 -13.08 15.35 -13.70
CA ASP A 279 -13.60 14.58 -14.85
C ASP A 279 -12.88 13.25 -15.01
N ALA A 280 -11.55 13.24 -14.83
CA ALA A 280 -10.76 12.01 -14.92
C ALA A 280 -11.06 11.04 -13.77
N ILE A 281 -11.37 11.54 -12.57
CA ILE A 281 -11.82 10.73 -11.44
C ILE A 281 -13.17 10.07 -11.76
N ASN A 282 -14.14 10.85 -12.26
CA ASN A 282 -15.47 10.32 -12.62
C ASN A 282 -15.38 9.27 -13.73
N GLU A 283 -14.54 9.51 -14.74
CA GLU A 283 -14.31 8.54 -15.81
C GLU A 283 -13.64 7.25 -15.28
N GLY A 284 -12.60 7.38 -14.45
CA GLY A 284 -11.95 6.23 -13.82
C GLY A 284 -12.94 5.40 -12.99
N LYS A 285 -13.76 6.07 -12.17
CA LYS A 285 -14.83 5.42 -11.41
C LYS A 285 -15.80 4.67 -12.32
N ARG A 286 -16.27 5.33 -13.39
CA ARG A 286 -17.20 4.72 -14.36
C ARG A 286 -16.61 3.44 -14.97
N ILE A 287 -15.35 3.49 -15.39
CA ILE A 287 -14.65 2.34 -15.99
C ILE A 287 -14.49 1.22 -14.96
N LEU A 288 -13.98 1.54 -13.77
CA LEU A 288 -13.81 0.54 -12.71
C LEU A 288 -15.14 -0.13 -12.35
N GLN A 289 -16.20 0.64 -12.12
CA GLN A 289 -17.53 0.09 -11.83
C GLN A 289 -18.03 -0.82 -12.94
N LYS A 290 -17.89 -0.41 -14.21
CA LYS A 290 -18.32 -1.21 -15.36
C LYS A 290 -17.65 -2.59 -15.41
N TYR A 291 -16.34 -2.66 -15.14
CA TYR A 291 -15.57 -3.90 -15.31
C TYR A 291 -15.33 -4.70 -14.02
N LEU A 292 -15.48 -4.08 -12.84
CA LEU A 292 -15.42 -4.81 -11.57
C LEU A 292 -16.77 -5.40 -11.16
N LEU A 293 -17.88 -4.70 -11.44
CA LEU A 293 -19.22 -5.09 -10.99
C LEU A 293 -19.98 -5.97 -12.00
N ASN A 294 -19.65 -5.89 -13.30
CA ASN A 294 -20.26 -6.75 -14.30
C ASN A 294 -19.69 -8.17 -14.20
N LYS A 295 -20.46 -9.03 -13.54
CA LYS A 295 -20.24 -10.48 -13.49
C LYS A 295 -20.79 -11.18 -14.72
#